data_0c9b7bb17f88ad58b005a129ad2149e8
#
_entry.id   0c9b7bb17f88ad58b005a129ad2149e8
#
_cell.length_a   1.000
_cell.length_b   1.000
_cell.length_c   1.000
_cell.angle_alpha   90.00
_cell.angle_beta   90.00
_cell.angle_gamma   90.00
#
_symmetry.space_group_name_H-M   'P 1'
#
loop_
_entity.id
_entity.type
_entity.pdbx_description
1 polymer ?
#
loop_
_entity_poly.entity_id
_entity_poly.type
_entity_poly.pdbx_seq_one_letter_code
_entity_poly.pdbx_strand_id
1 'polypeptide(L)'
;MKHLIIIISILLFSNPVIGNKQKGETLYVLGEYPDWKWVEFGDKKSQPEYQGQVKDGKPNGLGVLTSINGWKYFGSWKNGEIWNGTEYDNYGNIIYRWVEGKRKYSNLYKTNQ
;
A
#
# COMPACT_ATOMS: atom_id res chain seq x y z
N MET A 1 13.90 13.62 9.06
CA MET A 1 13.64 13.17 8.80
C MET A 1 12.84 12.69 7.84
N LYS A 2 12.29 12.94 7.09
CA LYS A 2 11.59 12.57 6.18
C LYS A 2 12.03 11.38 5.55
N HIS A 3 13.13 11.25 5.33
CA HIS A 3 13.61 10.12 4.66
C HIS A 3 13.59 8.97 5.55
N LEU A 4 13.30 9.19 6.73
CA LEU A 4 13.26 8.15 7.60
C LEU A 4 12.42 7.03 7.15
N ILE A 5 11.34 7.32 6.62
CA ILE A 5 10.47 6.31 6.21
C ILE A 5 11.06 5.40 5.20
N ILE A 6 11.78 5.96 4.31
CA ILE A 6 12.35 5.18 3.30
C ILE A 6 13.34 4.25 3.87
N ILE A 7 14.02 4.71 4.84
CA ILE A 7 15.03 3.93 5.43
C ILE A 7 14.45 2.70 6.03
N ILE A 8 13.36 2.85 6.63
CA ILE A 8 12.73 1.73 7.26
C ILE A 8 12.40 0.69 6.26
N SER A 9 11.94 1.08 5.14
CA SER A 9 11.59 0.12 4.16
C SER A 9 12.79 -0.67 3.78
N ILE A 10 13.86 -0.01 3.66
CA ILE A 10 15.06 -0.66 3.26
C ILE A 10 15.47 -1.65 4.29
N LEU A 11 15.29 -1.32 5.49
CA LEU A 11 15.71 -2.19 6.53
C LEU A 11 14.98 -3.50 6.43
N LEU A 12 13.77 -3.42 6.12
CA LEU A 12 12.99 -4.61 6.03
C LEU A 12 13.58 -5.50 4.99
N PHE A 13 14.01 -4.93 3.93
CA PHE A 13 14.53 -5.75 2.90
C PHE A 13 15.92 -6.19 3.16
N SER A 14 16.59 -5.47 3.97
CA SER A 14 17.96 -5.86 4.16
C SER A 14 18.09 -6.93 5.21
N ASN A 15 17.04 -7.33 5.74
CA ASN A 15 17.16 -8.29 6.74
C ASN A 15 16.69 -9.61 6.25
N PRO A 16 17.09 -10.05 5.23
CA PRO A 16 16.60 -11.19 4.62
C PRO A 16 17.19 -12.39 5.13
N VAL A 17 18.20 -12.25 5.65
CA VAL A 17 18.86 -13.28 6.17
C VAL A 17 17.99 -14.26 6.68
N ILE A 18 17.20 -13.92 7.41
CA ILE A 18 16.50 -14.80 8.04
C ILE A 18 15.49 -15.36 7.28
N GLY A 19 14.85 -15.03 6.91
CA GLY A 19 13.82 -15.57 6.46
C GLY A 19 13.44 -15.45 5.22
N ASN A 20 13.82 -14.55 4.77
CA ASN A 20 13.48 -14.45 3.50
C ASN A 20 12.00 -14.55 3.43
N LYS A 21 11.29 -14.69 4.43
CA LYS A 21 9.92 -14.79 4.32
C LYS A 21 9.35 -13.44 4.20
N GLN A 22 10.05 -12.44 4.58
CA GLN A 22 9.50 -11.10 4.54
C GLN A 22 9.85 -10.38 3.27
N LYS A 23 10.23 -11.12 2.27
CA LYS A 23 10.60 -10.51 1.06
C LYS A 23 9.46 -9.76 0.45
N GLY A 24 9.67 -8.61 -0.06
CA GLY A 24 8.63 -7.84 -0.71
C GLY A 24 8.32 -8.38 -2.08
N GLU A 25 7.11 -8.20 -2.51
CA GLU A 25 6.68 -8.65 -3.81
C GLU A 25 5.82 -7.60 -4.46
N THR A 26 5.62 -7.73 -5.76
CA THR A 26 4.80 -6.81 -6.51
C THR A 26 3.56 -7.52 -7.02
N LEU A 27 2.42 -6.90 -6.83
CA LEU A 27 1.18 -7.44 -7.34
C LEU A 27 0.46 -6.31 -8.07
N TYR A 28 -0.51 -6.65 -8.89
CA TYR A 28 -1.30 -5.67 -9.61
C TYR A 28 -2.78 -5.96 -9.40
N VAL A 29 -3.60 -4.93 -9.53
CA VAL A 29 -5.03 -5.11 -9.38
C VAL A 29 -5.63 -5.31 -10.77
N LEU A 30 -6.40 -6.37 -10.92
CA LEU A 30 -7.07 -6.65 -12.17
C LEU A 30 -8.56 -6.54 -11.93
N GLY A 31 -9.25 -5.79 -12.78
CA GLY A 31 -10.69 -5.64 -12.67
C GLY A 31 -11.06 -4.43 -11.85
N GLU A 32 -12.31 -4.29 -11.52
CA GLU A 32 -12.80 -3.16 -10.77
C GLU A 32 -13.49 -3.57 -9.50
N TYR A 33 -13.49 -2.67 -8.53
CA TYR A 33 -14.13 -2.94 -7.27
C TYR A 33 -15.62 -3.17 -7.52
N PRO A 34 -16.21 -4.13 -6.86
CA PRO A 34 -15.66 -4.96 -5.80
C PRO A 34 -15.09 -6.29 -6.29
N ASP A 35 -15.08 -6.50 -7.58
CA ASP A 35 -14.64 -7.78 -8.11
C ASP A 35 -13.18 -7.83 -8.52
N TRP A 36 -12.37 -6.90 -8.03
CA TRP A 36 -10.98 -6.87 -8.45
C TRP A 36 -10.23 -8.07 -7.88
N LYS A 37 -9.10 -8.38 -8.47
CA LYS A 37 -8.29 -9.49 -8.06
C LYS A 37 -6.84 -9.09 -8.04
N TRP A 38 -6.05 -9.80 -7.24
CA TRP A 38 -4.62 -9.54 -7.17
C TRP A 38 -3.92 -10.51 -8.10
N VAL A 39 -3.05 -9.98 -8.97
CA VAL A 39 -2.33 -10.82 -9.92
C VAL A 39 -0.86 -10.46 -9.92
N GLU A 40 -0.02 -11.40 -10.30
CA GLU A 40 1.42 -11.22 -10.25
C GLU A 40 2.00 -10.51 -11.45
N PHE A 41 1.30 -10.41 -12.52
CA PHE A 41 1.79 -9.75 -13.71
C PHE A 41 0.84 -8.66 -14.12
N GLY A 42 1.37 -7.53 -14.51
CA GLY A 42 0.53 -6.43 -14.91
C GLY A 42 1.35 -5.26 -15.39
N ASP A 43 0.69 -4.13 -15.60
CA ASP A 43 1.33 -2.96 -16.15
C ASP A 43 0.93 -1.77 -15.29
N LYS A 44 1.89 -1.19 -14.58
CA LYS A 44 1.59 -0.09 -13.68
C LYS A 44 1.07 1.15 -14.41
N LYS A 45 1.15 1.18 -15.71
CA LYS A 45 0.63 2.32 -16.43
C LYS A 45 -0.87 2.21 -16.59
N SER A 46 -1.42 1.03 -16.45
CA SER A 46 -2.85 0.82 -16.61
C SER A 46 -3.51 0.13 -15.42
N GLN A 47 -2.74 -0.25 -14.42
CA GLN A 47 -3.28 -0.95 -13.27
C GLN A 47 -2.63 -0.45 -11.99
N PRO A 48 -3.35 -0.43 -10.89
CA PRO A 48 -2.73 -0.08 -9.62
C PRO A 48 -1.68 -1.14 -9.27
N GLU A 49 -0.61 -0.70 -8.65
CA GLU A 49 0.50 -1.58 -8.33
C GLU A 49 0.72 -1.64 -6.82
N TYR A 50 0.88 -2.84 -6.30
CA TYR A 50 1.17 -3.05 -4.89
C TYR A 50 2.60 -3.52 -4.74
N GLN A 51 3.31 -2.99 -3.75
CA GLN A 51 4.63 -3.48 -3.42
C GLN A 51 4.70 -3.66 -1.93
N GLY A 52 5.01 -4.85 -1.48
CA GLY A 52 5.08 -5.11 -0.07
C GLY A 52 4.99 -6.59 0.27
N GLN A 53 4.55 -6.87 1.46
CA GLN A 53 4.50 -8.24 1.94
C GLN A 53 3.27 -8.93 1.38
N VAL A 54 3.44 -10.19 0.98
CA VAL A 54 2.38 -10.94 0.34
C VAL A 54 2.25 -12.30 0.99
N LYS A 55 1.04 -12.78 1.12
CA LYS A 55 0.80 -14.09 1.65
C LYS A 55 -0.35 -14.69 0.84
N ASP A 56 -0.17 -15.89 0.33
CA ASP A 56 -1.19 -16.57 -0.46
C ASP A 56 -1.69 -15.71 -1.62
N GLY A 57 -0.77 -15.01 -2.25
CA GLY A 57 -1.12 -14.24 -3.44
C GLY A 57 -1.81 -12.91 -3.15
N LYS A 58 -1.88 -12.48 -1.92
CA LYS A 58 -2.56 -11.24 -1.56
C LYS A 58 -1.72 -10.38 -0.66
N PRO A 59 -1.91 -9.07 -0.67
CA PRO A 59 -1.22 -8.21 0.25
C PRO A 59 -1.52 -8.62 1.68
N ASN A 60 -0.49 -8.74 2.49
CA ASN A 60 -0.66 -9.13 3.88
C ASN A 60 0.58 -8.68 4.64
N GLY A 61 0.44 -7.78 5.57
CA GLY A 61 1.57 -7.18 6.24
C GLY A 61 1.73 -5.75 5.79
N LEU A 62 2.92 -5.26 5.64
CA LEU A 62 3.14 -3.87 5.24
C LEU A 62 3.30 -3.74 3.75
N GLY A 63 2.74 -2.70 3.18
CA GLY A 63 2.87 -2.50 1.75
C GLY A 63 2.31 -1.18 1.27
N VAL A 64 2.62 -0.86 0.01
CA VAL A 64 2.21 0.38 -0.62
C VAL A 64 1.42 0.07 -1.87
N LEU A 65 0.27 0.68 -2.01
CA LEU A 65 -0.52 0.56 -3.23
C LEU A 65 -0.46 1.91 -3.93
N THR A 66 -0.10 1.92 -5.20
CA THR A 66 -0.02 3.15 -5.98
C THR A 66 -1.04 3.07 -7.11
N SER A 67 -1.88 4.07 -7.24
CA SER A 67 -2.87 4.06 -8.29
C SER A 67 -2.26 4.60 -9.57
N ILE A 68 -2.96 4.46 -10.67
CA ILE A 68 -2.43 4.90 -11.95
C ILE A 68 -2.36 6.42 -12.03
N ASN A 69 -3.12 7.13 -11.22
CA ASN A 69 -3.04 8.59 -11.24
C ASN A 69 -2.19 9.13 -10.11
N GLY A 70 -1.49 8.28 -9.43
CA GLY A 70 -0.46 8.75 -8.49
C GLY A 70 -0.78 8.80 -7.03
N TRP A 71 -2.01 8.56 -6.62
CA TRP A 71 -2.22 8.58 -5.18
C TRP A 71 -1.76 7.23 -4.60
N LYS A 72 -1.49 7.21 -3.32
CA LYS A 72 -0.92 6.04 -2.67
C LYS A 72 -1.54 5.73 -1.34
N TYR A 73 -1.52 4.46 -0.98
CA TYR A 73 -1.86 4.05 0.36
C TYR A 73 -0.63 3.36 0.91
N PHE A 74 -0.22 3.74 2.12
CA PHE A 74 0.89 3.07 2.78
C PHE A 74 0.43 2.60 4.14
N GLY A 75 0.62 1.34 4.43
CA GLY A 75 0.25 0.82 5.73
C GLY A 75 0.13 -0.68 5.76
N SER A 76 -0.64 -1.18 6.71
CA SER A 76 -0.79 -2.61 6.86
C SER A 76 -1.95 -3.13 6.02
N TRP A 77 -1.86 -4.41 5.69
CA TRP A 77 -2.85 -5.11 4.87
C TRP A 77 -3.20 -6.42 5.55
N LYS A 78 -4.41 -6.87 5.33
CA LYS A 78 -4.85 -8.09 5.95
C LYS A 78 -5.67 -8.85 4.93
N ASN A 79 -5.15 -9.97 4.46
CA ASN A 79 -5.84 -10.80 3.47
C ASN A 79 -6.31 -10.02 2.26
N GLY A 80 -5.45 -9.17 1.74
CA GLY A 80 -5.77 -8.44 0.52
C GLY A 80 -6.50 -7.15 0.74
N GLU A 81 -6.80 -6.80 1.99
CA GLU A 81 -7.53 -5.58 2.27
C GLU A 81 -6.73 -4.58 3.08
N ILE A 82 -6.95 -3.31 2.83
CA ILE A 82 -6.29 -2.26 3.56
C ILE A 82 -6.73 -2.33 5.02
N TRP A 83 -5.81 -2.20 5.93
CA TRP A 83 -6.12 -2.32 7.35
C TRP A 83 -5.83 -1.04 8.13
N ASN A 84 -4.59 -0.75 8.43
CA ASN A 84 -4.23 0.47 9.16
C ASN A 84 -3.18 1.24 8.41
N GLY A 85 -3.43 2.47 8.08
CA GLY A 85 -2.44 3.25 7.35
C GLY A 85 -2.95 4.58 6.89
N THR A 86 -2.25 5.15 5.92
CA THR A 86 -2.52 6.50 5.47
C THR A 86 -2.62 6.55 3.94
N GLU A 87 -3.54 7.31 3.46
CA GLU A 87 -3.74 7.46 2.03
C GLU A 87 -3.39 8.89 1.64
N TYR A 88 -2.61 9.05 0.57
CA TYR A 88 -2.12 10.34 0.11
C TYR A 88 -2.60 10.61 -1.31
N ASP A 89 -2.81 11.88 -1.63
CA ASP A 89 -3.18 12.20 -2.99
C ASP A 89 -1.88 12.26 -3.81
N ASN A 90 -1.98 12.55 -5.10
CA ASN A 90 -0.82 12.52 -5.96
C ASN A 90 0.14 13.70 -5.73
N TYR A 91 -0.19 14.59 -4.81
CA TYR A 91 0.70 15.68 -4.46
C TYR A 91 1.34 15.42 -3.08
N GLY A 92 1.02 14.29 -2.48
CA GLY A 92 1.61 13.95 -1.19
C GLY A 92 0.81 14.41 0.02
N ASN A 93 -0.38 14.95 -0.20
CA ASN A 93 -1.20 15.38 0.92
C ASN A 93 -1.97 14.22 1.51
N ILE A 94 -2.10 14.18 2.82
CA ILE A 94 -2.84 13.13 3.47
C ILE A 94 -4.32 13.41 3.31
N ILE A 95 -5.04 12.48 2.72
CA ILE A 95 -6.46 12.66 2.54
C ILE A 95 -7.27 11.73 3.42
N TYR A 96 -6.81 10.52 3.67
CA TYR A 96 -7.55 9.60 4.49
C TYR A 96 -6.65 8.86 5.45
N ARG A 97 -7.25 8.41 6.53
CA ARG A 97 -6.55 7.57 7.45
C ARG A 97 -7.40 6.32 7.55
N TRP A 98 -6.77 5.17 7.58
CA TRP A 98 -7.49 3.90 7.67
C TRP A 98 -7.24 3.29 9.03
N VAL A 99 -8.30 2.85 9.68
CA VAL A 99 -8.20 2.22 10.99
C VAL A 99 -9.03 0.94 10.96
N GLU A 100 -8.36 -0.18 11.09
CA GLU A 100 -9.01 -1.48 11.07
C GLU A 100 -9.98 -1.63 9.91
N GLY A 101 -9.50 -1.26 8.74
CA GLY A 101 -10.29 -1.44 7.54
C GLY A 101 -11.31 -0.36 7.25
N LYS A 102 -11.36 0.67 8.07
CA LYS A 102 -12.33 1.74 7.85
C LYS A 102 -11.63 3.03 7.50
N ARG A 103 -12.13 3.70 6.51
CA ARG A 103 -11.53 4.91 5.99
C ARG A 103 -12.10 6.15 6.67
N LYS A 104 -11.24 7.05 7.06
CA LYS A 104 -11.67 8.28 7.70
C LYS A 104 -10.94 9.46 7.08
N TYR A 105 -11.59 10.60 6.96
CA TYR A 105 -10.94 11.75 6.39
C TYR A 105 -9.87 12.23 7.38
N SER A 106 -8.80 12.78 6.88
CA SER A 106 -7.79 13.30 7.76
C SER A 106 -8.32 14.65 8.25
N ASN A 107 -7.87 15.04 9.42
CA ASN A 107 -8.32 16.31 9.98
C ASN A 107 -7.88 17.48 9.12
N LEU A 108 -6.71 17.38 8.54
CA LEU A 108 -6.22 18.46 7.72
C LEU A 108 -7.08 18.64 6.49
N TYR A 109 -7.48 17.55 5.90
CA TYR A 109 -8.29 17.61 4.70
C TYR A 109 -9.65 18.20 5.04
N LYS A 110 -10.18 17.82 6.16
CA LYS A 110 -11.48 18.33 6.54
C LYS A 110 -11.43 19.81 6.79
N THR A 111 -10.36 20.28 7.35
CA THR A 111 -10.24 21.67 7.67
C THR A 111 -10.22 22.53 6.43
N ASN A 112 -9.75 22.00 5.35
CA ASN A 112 -9.66 22.77 4.13
C ASN A 112 -10.95 22.76 3.34
N GLN A 113 -11.94 22.15 3.83
CA GLN A 113 -13.21 22.17 3.16
C GLN A 113 -14.11 23.21 3.80
#